data_98740b429b2219bf81cce9165bb8141d
#
_entry.id   98740b429b2219bf81cce9165bb8141d
#
_cell.length_a   1.000
_cell.length_b   1.000
_cell.length_c   1.000
_cell.angle_alpha   90.00
_cell.angle_beta   90.00
_cell.angle_gamma   90.00
#
_symmetry.space_group_name_H-M   'P 1'
#
loop_
_entity.id
_entity.type
_entity.pdbx_description
1 polymer ?
#
loop_
_entity_poly.entity_id
_entity_poly.type
_entity_poly.pdbx_seq_one_letter_code
_entity_poly.pdbx_strand_id
1 'polypeptide(L)'
;AGQPVIGIIVSHYHADHVGYAGTLAAITGAPIYMGAVEHEQASWSLAQSDAAFGTIMGDTYARFGLDADIVDRIRSQGNYFRKLSGDLPDVTIIDTDHRFHSKSGIWTPRFDTGHSPGHMSLSDHDRKLHICVDFLLPRISPNISVSLRSIEIDMLGHYYSYLDQMRHLTDDWLIIPGHDWPYFGGGVRAAELIEHHNTRLDLLRGAAANGPITTAGAMRALFAFD
;
A
#
# COMPACT_ATOMS: atom_id res chain seq x y z
N ALA A 1 20.62 -19.93 12.99
CA ALA A 1 21.36 -18.76 13.44
C ALA A 1 22.49 -18.44 12.46
N GLY A 2 22.74 -17.17 12.15
CA GLY A 2 24.00 -16.73 11.57
C GLY A 2 24.07 -16.54 10.05
N GLN A 3 22.95 -16.44 9.33
CA GLN A 3 23.03 -15.95 7.95
C GLN A 3 23.06 -14.42 7.99
N PRO A 4 23.98 -13.77 7.27
CA PRO A 4 24.00 -12.31 7.19
C PRO A 4 22.77 -11.79 6.44
N VAL A 5 22.25 -10.64 6.85
CA VAL A 5 21.29 -9.89 6.05
C VAL A 5 22.06 -9.23 4.91
N ILE A 6 21.75 -9.55 3.66
CA ILE A 6 22.47 -9.06 2.49
C ILE A 6 21.73 -7.96 1.74
N GLY A 7 20.47 -7.70 2.12
CA GLY A 7 19.64 -6.64 1.56
C GLY A 7 18.35 -6.50 2.34
N ILE A 8 17.78 -5.31 2.31
CA ILE A 8 16.50 -4.94 2.90
C ILE A 8 15.62 -4.46 1.75
N ILE A 9 14.49 -5.12 1.54
CA ILE A 9 13.56 -4.77 0.47
C ILE A 9 12.37 -4.07 1.09
N VAL A 10 12.11 -2.84 0.70
CA VAL A 10 10.94 -2.06 1.13
C VAL A 10 9.91 -2.06 0.00
N SER A 11 8.77 -2.66 0.25
CA SER A 11 7.71 -2.83 -0.74
C SER A 11 7.00 -1.51 -1.07
N HIS A 12 6.72 -0.68 -0.06
CA HIS A 12 6.02 0.58 -0.21
C HIS A 12 6.25 1.52 0.99
N TYR A 13 5.78 2.77 0.87
CA TYR A 13 6.11 3.86 1.79
C TYR A 13 5.36 3.84 3.12
N HIS A 14 4.35 2.99 3.35
CA HIS A 14 3.61 2.99 4.61
C HIS A 14 4.54 2.75 5.81
N ALA A 15 4.24 3.40 6.92
CA ALA A 15 5.16 3.47 8.07
C ALA A 15 5.49 2.11 8.69
N ASP A 16 4.57 1.17 8.66
CA ASP A 16 4.74 -0.22 9.14
C ASP A 16 5.63 -1.08 8.23
N HIS A 17 5.93 -0.60 7.00
CA HIS A 17 6.85 -1.25 6.06
C HIS A 17 8.21 -0.51 5.94
N VAL A 18 8.19 0.81 5.76
CA VAL A 18 9.42 1.60 5.60
C VAL A 18 10.04 2.02 6.92
N GLY A 19 9.23 2.12 7.99
CA GLY A 19 9.61 2.83 9.21
C GLY A 19 10.81 2.26 9.96
N TYR A 20 11.10 0.97 9.83
CA TYR A 20 12.25 0.34 10.50
C TYR A 20 13.42 0.05 9.56
N ALA A 21 13.32 0.38 8.27
CA ALA A 21 14.33 0.06 7.27
C ALA A 21 15.69 0.69 7.56
N GLY A 22 15.72 1.97 7.93
CA GLY A 22 16.95 2.66 8.30
C GLY A 22 17.63 2.06 9.53
N THR A 23 16.88 1.71 10.55
CA THR A 23 17.39 1.03 11.74
C THR A 23 18.00 -0.33 11.41
N LEU A 24 17.32 -1.12 10.58
CA LEU A 24 17.83 -2.41 10.12
C LEU A 24 19.10 -2.25 9.30
N ALA A 25 19.17 -1.26 8.41
CA ALA A 25 20.37 -0.96 7.64
C ALA A 25 21.55 -0.57 8.54
N ALA A 26 21.32 0.26 9.55
CA ALA A 26 22.35 0.65 10.50
C ALA A 26 22.88 -0.54 11.33
N ILE A 27 22.02 -1.49 11.71
CA ILE A 27 22.41 -2.68 12.48
C ILE A 27 23.14 -3.71 11.60
N THR A 28 22.69 -3.89 10.36
CA THR A 28 23.16 -5.00 9.51
C THR A 28 24.25 -4.60 8.50
N GLY A 29 24.36 -3.31 8.18
CA GLY A 29 25.17 -2.81 7.07
C GLY A 29 24.61 -3.16 5.69
N ALA A 30 23.38 -3.70 5.62
CA ALA A 30 22.77 -4.14 4.36
C ALA A 30 22.18 -2.95 3.60
N PRO A 31 22.28 -2.94 2.25
CA PRO A 31 21.63 -1.92 1.42
C PRO A 31 20.12 -2.05 1.46
N ILE A 32 19.43 -0.89 1.30
CA ILE A 32 17.97 -0.84 1.16
C ILE A 32 17.62 -0.74 -0.33
N TYR A 33 16.65 -1.54 -0.76
CA TYR A 33 16.11 -1.54 -2.12
C TYR A 33 14.65 -1.12 -2.10
N MET A 34 14.25 -0.21 -3.02
CA MET A 34 12.89 0.30 -3.10
C MET A 34 12.56 0.75 -4.53
N GLY A 35 11.29 0.73 -4.90
CA GLY A 35 10.81 1.33 -6.14
C GLY A 35 10.87 2.86 -6.12
N ALA A 36 11.12 3.50 -7.27
CA ALA A 36 11.30 4.94 -7.36
C ALA A 36 10.08 5.73 -6.84
N VAL A 37 8.87 5.33 -7.22
CA VAL A 37 7.62 6.02 -6.84
C VAL A 37 7.42 5.99 -5.31
N GLU A 38 7.65 4.86 -4.69
CA GLU A 38 7.50 4.68 -3.24
C GLU A 38 8.59 5.42 -2.46
N HIS A 39 9.83 5.40 -2.95
CA HIS A 39 10.93 6.19 -2.38
C HIS A 39 10.65 7.69 -2.44
N GLU A 40 10.14 8.18 -3.57
CA GLU A 40 9.77 9.58 -3.73
C GLU A 40 8.62 9.97 -2.78
N GLN A 41 7.64 9.09 -2.61
CA GLN A 41 6.52 9.30 -1.69
C GLN A 41 6.99 9.34 -0.22
N ALA A 42 7.84 8.39 0.19
CA ALA A 42 8.42 8.35 1.54
C ALA A 42 9.27 9.60 1.82
N SER A 43 10.16 9.96 0.89
CA SER A 43 11.06 11.12 1.01
C SER A 43 10.26 12.42 1.12
N TRP A 44 9.23 12.59 0.28
CA TRP A 44 8.35 13.74 0.34
C TRP A 44 7.64 13.82 1.69
N SER A 45 7.10 12.72 2.19
CA SER A 45 6.39 12.68 3.48
C SER A 45 7.32 13.01 4.65
N LEU A 46 8.53 12.48 4.65
CA LEU A 46 9.54 12.76 5.68
C LEU A 46 10.01 14.22 5.68
N ALA A 47 10.11 14.85 4.51
CA ALA A 47 10.56 16.22 4.36
C ALA A 47 9.58 17.27 4.88
N GLN A 48 8.29 16.94 5.03
CA GLN A 48 7.29 17.90 5.49
C GLN A 48 7.44 18.23 6.96
N SER A 49 7.37 19.52 7.32
CA SER A 49 7.22 19.94 8.72
C SER A 49 5.86 19.50 9.28
N ASP A 50 5.71 19.44 10.60
CA ASP A 50 4.43 19.11 11.25
C ASP A 50 3.31 20.07 10.79
N ALA A 51 3.60 21.38 10.71
CA ALA A 51 2.63 22.36 10.27
C ALA A 51 2.23 22.17 8.79
N ALA A 52 3.21 21.96 7.90
CA ALA A 52 2.95 21.76 6.47
C ALA A 52 2.14 20.48 6.23
N PHE A 53 2.54 19.36 6.84
CA PHE A 53 1.86 18.08 6.68
C PHE A 53 0.43 18.15 7.24
N GLY A 54 0.25 18.72 8.44
CA GLY A 54 -1.06 18.90 9.04
C GLY A 54 -1.98 19.78 8.18
N THR A 55 -1.45 20.84 7.58
CA THR A 55 -2.21 21.69 6.65
C THR A 55 -2.63 20.92 5.41
N ILE A 56 -1.71 20.22 4.74
CA ILE A 56 -2.00 19.43 3.53
C ILE A 56 -3.09 18.38 3.83
N MET A 57 -2.96 17.66 4.93
CA MET A 57 -3.95 16.67 5.37
C MET A 57 -5.29 17.31 5.63
N GLY A 58 -5.34 18.35 6.47
CA GLY A 58 -6.58 19.05 6.82
C GLY A 58 -7.30 19.61 5.62
N ASP A 59 -6.59 20.26 4.69
CA ASP A 59 -7.19 20.83 3.48
C ASP A 59 -7.73 19.74 2.55
N THR A 60 -7.05 18.61 2.44
CA THR A 60 -7.52 17.47 1.66
C THR A 60 -8.80 16.89 2.24
N TYR A 61 -8.85 16.66 3.56
CA TYR A 61 -10.04 16.11 4.20
C TYR A 61 -11.21 17.11 4.25
N ALA A 62 -10.93 18.41 4.35
CA ALA A 62 -11.96 19.45 4.19
C ALA A 62 -12.60 19.42 2.80
N ARG A 63 -11.80 19.27 1.74
CA ARG A 63 -12.30 19.09 0.36
C ARG A 63 -13.14 17.81 0.20
N PHE A 64 -12.87 16.77 0.97
CA PHE A 64 -13.65 15.52 1.00
C PHE A 64 -14.96 15.65 1.80
N GLY A 65 -15.20 16.79 2.44
CA GLY A 65 -16.45 17.13 3.12
C GLY A 65 -16.53 16.60 4.55
N LEU A 66 -15.39 16.41 5.23
CA LEU A 66 -15.38 16.13 6.65
C LEU A 66 -15.75 17.38 7.48
N ASP A 67 -16.32 17.14 8.67
CA ASP A 67 -16.72 18.19 9.58
C ASP A 67 -15.50 18.94 10.14
N ALA A 68 -15.66 20.25 10.39
CA ALA A 68 -14.56 21.15 10.74
C ALA A 68 -13.77 20.70 11.98
N ASP A 69 -14.45 20.18 13.00
CA ASP A 69 -13.82 19.69 14.22
C ASP A 69 -12.94 18.45 13.97
N ILE A 70 -13.31 17.60 13.02
CA ILE A 70 -12.50 16.46 12.56
C ILE A 70 -11.28 16.95 11.80
N VAL A 71 -11.49 17.89 10.88
CA VAL A 71 -10.42 18.52 10.09
C VAL A 71 -9.38 19.19 11.00
N ASP A 72 -9.80 19.91 12.02
CA ASP A 72 -8.89 20.57 12.97
C ASP A 72 -8.11 19.56 13.82
N ARG A 73 -8.72 18.45 14.22
CA ARG A 73 -8.01 17.34 14.87
C ARG A 73 -6.94 16.72 13.95
N ILE A 74 -7.27 16.52 12.67
CA ILE A 74 -6.31 16.01 11.68
C ILE A 74 -5.14 16.97 11.53
N ARG A 75 -5.38 18.27 11.38
CA ARG A 75 -4.33 19.30 11.31
C ARG A 75 -3.42 19.27 12.51
N SER A 76 -3.98 19.11 13.71
CA SER A 76 -3.22 19.11 14.98
C SER A 76 -2.30 17.90 15.16
N GLN A 77 -2.51 16.80 14.43
CA GLN A 77 -1.65 15.61 14.50
C GLN A 77 -0.23 15.87 13.96
N GLY A 78 -0.08 16.87 13.09
CA GLY A 78 1.18 17.17 12.45
C GLY A 78 1.65 16.04 11.53
N ASN A 79 2.95 15.91 11.34
CA ASN A 79 3.52 14.85 10.50
C ASN A 79 3.61 13.52 11.28
N TYR A 80 2.48 12.81 11.34
CA TYR A 80 2.43 11.50 11.98
C TYR A 80 3.31 10.46 11.26
N PHE A 81 3.48 10.58 9.94
CA PHE A 81 4.35 9.67 9.18
C PHE A 81 5.79 9.73 9.69
N ARG A 82 6.36 10.94 9.85
CA ARG A 82 7.70 11.12 10.39
C ARG A 82 7.84 10.63 11.84
N LYS A 83 6.77 10.68 12.63
CA LYS A 83 6.75 10.17 14.02
C LYS A 83 6.78 8.64 14.09
N LEU A 84 6.22 7.97 13.09
CA LEU A 84 6.13 6.50 13.01
C LEU A 84 7.25 5.88 12.19
N SER A 85 7.82 6.64 11.25
CA SER A 85 8.92 6.19 10.39
C SER A 85 10.23 6.80 10.90
N GLY A 86 11.27 5.98 11.02
CA GLY A 86 12.63 6.45 11.25
C GLY A 86 13.19 7.15 10.01
N ASP A 87 14.45 7.59 10.12
CA ASP A 87 15.18 8.13 8.99
C ASP A 87 15.31 7.09 7.88
N LEU A 88 15.11 7.52 6.65
CA LEU A 88 15.35 6.71 5.46
C LEU A 88 16.70 7.10 4.87
N PRO A 89 17.75 6.28 5.06
CA PRO A 89 19.08 6.55 4.50
C PRO A 89 19.08 6.31 2.98
N ASP A 90 20.26 6.36 2.37
CA ASP A 90 20.43 6.08 0.95
C ASP A 90 19.78 4.77 0.53
N VAL A 91 18.94 4.84 -0.50
CA VAL A 91 18.17 3.72 -1.05
C VAL A 91 18.65 3.42 -2.46
N THR A 92 18.87 2.16 -2.75
CA THR A 92 19.08 1.69 -4.13
C THR A 92 17.73 1.57 -4.82
N ILE A 93 17.50 2.44 -5.81
CA ILE A 93 16.29 2.39 -6.62
C ILE A 93 16.37 1.22 -7.59
N ILE A 94 15.29 0.44 -7.64
CA ILE A 94 15.17 -0.73 -8.52
C ILE A 94 13.92 -0.62 -9.39
N ASP A 95 13.93 -1.35 -10.49
CA ASP A 95 12.86 -1.46 -11.47
C ASP A 95 12.47 -2.93 -11.72
N THR A 96 11.62 -3.16 -12.72
CA THR A 96 11.15 -4.50 -13.12
C THR A 96 12.24 -5.41 -13.67
N ASP A 97 13.38 -4.87 -14.11
CA ASP A 97 14.50 -5.64 -14.65
C ASP A 97 15.43 -6.17 -13.55
N HIS A 98 15.30 -5.64 -12.34
CA HIS A 98 16.07 -6.13 -11.21
C HIS A 98 15.75 -7.60 -10.87
N ARG A 99 16.74 -8.33 -10.37
CA ARG A 99 16.55 -9.72 -9.91
C ARG A 99 17.26 -9.89 -8.57
N PHE A 100 16.50 -10.35 -7.57
CA PHE A 100 17.08 -10.69 -6.28
C PHE A 100 17.45 -12.19 -6.28
N HIS A 101 18.74 -12.46 -6.18
CA HIS A 101 19.26 -13.83 -6.13
C HIS A 101 19.36 -14.30 -4.68
N SER A 102 18.74 -15.40 -4.36
CA SER A 102 18.87 -16.10 -3.09
C SER A 102 19.43 -17.51 -3.31
N LYS A 103 19.84 -18.18 -2.23
CA LYS A 103 20.29 -19.60 -2.32
C LYS A 103 19.18 -20.53 -2.84
N SER A 104 17.93 -20.12 -2.68
CA SER A 104 16.76 -20.97 -2.97
C SER A 104 16.01 -20.57 -4.22
N GLY A 105 16.36 -19.48 -4.91
CA GLY A 105 15.68 -19.06 -6.13
C GLY A 105 15.92 -17.60 -6.50
N ILE A 106 15.25 -17.19 -7.57
CA ILE A 106 15.32 -15.84 -8.13
C ILE A 106 13.97 -15.15 -7.92
N TRP A 107 13.99 -14.00 -7.27
CA TRP A 107 12.81 -13.19 -7.04
C TRP A 107 12.74 -12.04 -8.04
N THR A 108 11.62 -11.93 -8.71
CA THR A 108 11.31 -10.90 -9.71
C THR A 108 10.39 -9.87 -9.10
N PRO A 109 10.78 -8.59 -9.06
CA PRO A 109 9.91 -7.51 -8.61
C PRO A 109 8.84 -7.19 -9.65
N ARG A 110 7.69 -6.80 -9.14
CA ARG A 110 6.57 -6.26 -9.89
C ARG A 110 6.08 -5.02 -9.16
N PHE A 111 5.76 -3.96 -9.89
CA PHE A 111 5.25 -2.71 -9.35
C PHE A 111 3.83 -2.47 -9.83
N ASP A 112 2.92 -2.28 -8.89
CA ASP A 112 1.50 -2.04 -9.16
C ASP A 112 1.02 -0.82 -8.37
N THR A 113 -0.01 -0.15 -8.89
CA THR A 113 -0.71 0.94 -8.22
C THR A 113 -2.03 0.41 -7.64
N GLY A 114 -2.42 0.91 -6.48
CA GLY A 114 -3.68 0.50 -5.81
C GLY A 114 -3.63 0.78 -4.32
N HIS A 115 -3.06 -0.11 -3.52
CA HIS A 115 -2.83 0.09 -2.09
C HIS A 115 -1.89 1.27 -1.81
N SER A 116 -0.86 1.39 -2.63
CA SER A 116 0.02 2.57 -2.69
C SER A 116 0.37 2.89 -4.15
N PRO A 117 1.00 4.04 -4.46
CA PRO A 117 1.20 4.48 -5.85
C PRO A 117 2.13 3.61 -6.68
N GLY A 118 3.06 2.89 -6.05
CA GLY A 118 4.07 2.08 -6.74
C GLY A 118 4.48 0.84 -5.94
N HIS A 119 3.51 0.22 -5.28
CA HIS A 119 3.71 -0.94 -4.43
C HIS A 119 4.46 -2.07 -5.13
N MET A 120 5.51 -2.57 -4.49
CA MET A 120 6.30 -3.67 -5.02
C MET A 120 5.89 -4.99 -4.39
N SER A 121 5.60 -5.97 -5.24
CA SER A 121 5.49 -7.37 -4.89
C SER A 121 6.66 -8.17 -5.50
N LEU A 122 6.90 -9.38 -5.02
CA LEU A 122 7.99 -10.24 -5.47
C LEU A 122 7.46 -11.64 -5.81
N SER A 123 7.90 -12.21 -6.93
CA SER A 123 7.54 -13.57 -7.31
C SER A 123 8.77 -14.43 -7.58
N ASP A 124 8.72 -15.68 -7.11
CA ASP A 124 9.58 -16.76 -7.57
C ASP A 124 8.71 -17.73 -8.38
N HIS A 125 8.84 -17.68 -9.68
CA HIS A 125 7.98 -18.43 -10.59
C HIS A 125 8.28 -19.93 -10.59
N ASP A 126 9.53 -20.33 -10.37
CA ASP A 126 9.93 -21.74 -10.36
C ASP A 126 9.34 -22.47 -9.16
N ARG A 127 9.23 -21.77 -8.03
CA ARG A 127 8.69 -22.30 -6.78
C ARG A 127 7.22 -21.94 -6.53
N LYS A 128 6.62 -21.15 -7.41
CA LYS A 128 5.26 -20.62 -7.28
C LYS A 128 5.03 -19.90 -5.93
N LEU A 129 5.93 -18.97 -5.63
CA LEU A 129 5.83 -18.13 -4.44
C LEU A 129 5.55 -16.69 -4.86
N HIS A 130 4.60 -16.04 -4.19
CA HIS A 130 4.28 -14.65 -4.42
C HIS A 130 4.18 -13.90 -3.09
N ILE A 131 5.15 -13.01 -2.85
CA ILE A 131 5.11 -12.04 -1.73
C ILE A 131 4.28 -10.86 -2.22
N CYS A 132 2.99 -10.89 -1.93
CA CYS A 132 2.03 -9.88 -2.36
C CYS A 132 2.00 -8.66 -1.43
N VAL A 133 2.66 -8.74 -0.28
CA VAL A 133 2.64 -7.76 0.79
C VAL A 133 1.18 -7.33 1.07
N ASP A 134 0.79 -6.07 0.80
CA ASP A 134 -0.54 -5.56 1.16
C ASP A 134 -1.55 -5.55 0.01
N PHE A 135 -1.23 -6.17 -1.11
CA PHE A 135 -2.15 -6.22 -2.24
C PHE A 135 -3.16 -7.37 -2.19
N LEU A 136 -2.82 -8.49 -1.55
CA LEU A 136 -3.69 -9.68 -1.54
C LEU A 136 -3.73 -10.30 -0.14
N LEU A 137 -4.43 -9.62 0.76
CA LEU A 137 -4.56 -10.04 2.16
C LEU A 137 -5.61 -11.16 2.31
N PRO A 138 -5.37 -12.18 3.16
CA PRO A 138 -6.23 -13.37 3.20
C PRO A 138 -7.60 -13.13 3.81
N ARG A 139 -7.76 -12.20 4.75
CA ARG A 139 -9.00 -12.06 5.54
C ARG A 139 -9.67 -10.71 5.41
N ILE A 140 -8.89 -9.65 5.18
CA ILE A 140 -9.41 -8.29 5.06
C ILE A 140 -9.19 -7.76 3.65
N SER A 141 -9.99 -6.81 3.22
CA SER A 141 -9.69 -5.99 2.05
C SER A 141 -8.55 -5.03 2.40
N PRO A 142 -7.49 -4.93 1.58
CA PRO A 142 -6.50 -3.90 1.79
C PRO A 142 -7.11 -2.51 1.66
N ASN A 143 -6.52 -1.54 2.33
CA ASN A 143 -6.88 -0.15 2.17
C ASN A 143 -6.42 0.33 0.78
N ILE A 144 -7.34 0.86 -0.02
CA ILE A 144 -7.04 1.49 -1.30
C ILE A 144 -7.13 3.00 -1.09
N SER A 145 -5.99 3.61 -0.84
CA SER A 145 -5.89 5.00 -0.43
C SER A 145 -5.55 5.91 -1.60
N VAL A 146 -6.15 7.10 -1.58
CA VAL A 146 -5.71 8.20 -2.46
C VAL A 146 -4.39 8.74 -1.91
N SER A 147 -3.36 8.80 -2.74
CA SER A 147 -2.12 9.48 -2.38
C SER A 147 -2.29 10.99 -2.40
N LEU A 148 -1.81 11.68 -1.37
CA LEU A 148 -1.84 13.14 -1.29
C LEU A 148 -1.14 13.84 -2.48
N ARG A 149 -0.17 13.16 -3.10
CA ARG A 149 0.57 13.64 -4.27
C ARG A 149 -0.06 13.23 -5.61
N SER A 150 -1.03 12.33 -5.58
CA SER A 150 -1.55 11.67 -6.78
C SER A 150 -3.07 11.48 -6.69
N ILE A 151 -3.78 12.53 -6.23
CA ILE A 151 -5.25 12.54 -6.04
C ILE A 151 -6.00 12.17 -7.32
N GLU A 152 -5.43 12.46 -8.48
CA GLU A 152 -6.04 12.21 -9.80
C GLU A 152 -5.93 10.75 -10.25
N ILE A 153 -5.11 9.95 -9.58
CA ILE A 153 -4.91 8.55 -9.98
C ILE A 153 -6.11 7.72 -9.54
N ASP A 154 -6.67 6.95 -10.45
CA ASP A 154 -7.68 5.94 -10.16
C ASP A 154 -7.05 4.71 -9.49
N MET A 155 -6.77 4.85 -8.19
CA MET A 155 -6.13 3.80 -7.39
C MET A 155 -6.96 2.50 -7.41
N LEU A 156 -8.29 2.62 -7.36
CA LEU A 156 -9.17 1.44 -7.36
C LEU A 156 -9.17 0.74 -8.72
N GLY A 157 -9.23 1.48 -9.84
CA GLY A 157 -9.16 0.91 -11.17
C GLY A 157 -7.84 0.18 -11.43
N HIS A 158 -6.72 0.75 -10.96
CA HIS A 158 -5.42 0.06 -11.01
C HIS A 158 -5.40 -1.19 -10.14
N TYR A 159 -5.99 -1.13 -8.94
CA TYR A 159 -6.11 -2.30 -8.07
C TYR A 159 -6.94 -3.43 -8.72
N TYR A 160 -8.05 -3.09 -9.38
CA TYR A 160 -8.81 -4.06 -10.19
C TYR A 160 -7.94 -4.72 -11.27
N SER A 161 -7.10 -3.95 -11.94
CA SER A 161 -6.19 -4.49 -12.96
C SER A 161 -5.19 -5.50 -12.39
N TYR A 162 -4.70 -5.26 -11.16
CA TYR A 162 -3.89 -6.23 -10.43
C TYR A 162 -4.70 -7.49 -10.07
N LEU A 163 -5.87 -7.31 -9.46
CA LEU A 163 -6.72 -8.44 -9.07
C LEU A 163 -7.14 -9.31 -10.27
N ASP A 164 -7.44 -8.68 -11.40
CA ASP A 164 -7.80 -9.38 -12.64
C ASP A 164 -6.68 -10.32 -13.13
N GLN A 165 -5.43 -9.92 -12.96
CA GLN A 165 -4.29 -10.78 -13.26
C GLN A 165 -4.12 -11.89 -12.20
N MET A 166 -4.27 -11.54 -10.91
CA MET A 166 -4.10 -12.49 -9.81
C MET A 166 -5.16 -13.58 -9.79
N ARG A 167 -6.39 -13.33 -10.22
CA ARG A 167 -7.47 -14.34 -10.25
C ARG A 167 -7.16 -15.54 -11.17
N HIS A 168 -6.15 -15.43 -12.03
CA HIS A 168 -5.70 -16.52 -12.89
C HIS A 168 -4.56 -17.34 -12.30
N LEU A 169 -4.09 -17.01 -11.09
CA LEU A 169 -3.12 -17.85 -10.39
C LEU A 169 -3.74 -19.20 -10.05
N THR A 170 -2.98 -20.25 -10.31
CA THR A 170 -3.35 -21.61 -9.93
C THR A 170 -3.22 -21.83 -8.42
N ASP A 171 -3.98 -22.78 -7.87
CA ASP A 171 -4.07 -22.99 -6.41
C ASP A 171 -2.78 -23.46 -5.75
N ASP A 172 -1.77 -23.84 -6.52
CA ASP A 172 -0.46 -24.27 -6.02
C ASP A 172 0.54 -23.10 -5.82
N TRP A 173 0.12 -21.84 -6.02
CA TRP A 173 0.90 -20.69 -5.62
C TRP A 173 0.73 -20.40 -4.13
N LEU A 174 1.86 -20.37 -3.40
CA LEU A 174 1.87 -19.88 -2.02
C LEU A 174 1.92 -18.36 -2.01
N ILE A 175 0.88 -17.76 -1.47
CA ILE A 175 0.74 -16.31 -1.30
C ILE A 175 1.29 -15.92 0.08
N ILE A 176 2.19 -14.94 0.10
CA ILE A 176 2.86 -14.46 1.32
C ILE A 176 2.48 -12.98 1.51
N PRO A 177 1.48 -12.68 2.36
CA PRO A 177 1.03 -11.32 2.62
C PRO A 177 1.93 -10.59 3.62
N GLY A 178 1.83 -9.25 3.67
CA GLY A 178 2.47 -8.41 4.68
C GLY A 178 1.82 -8.54 6.06
N HIS A 179 0.54 -8.83 6.08
CA HIS A 179 -0.26 -9.04 7.29
C HIS A 179 -0.96 -10.39 7.23
N ASP A 180 -1.12 -11.03 8.39
CA ASP A 180 -1.67 -12.37 8.52
C ASP A 180 -0.71 -13.50 8.08
N TRP A 181 -1.24 -14.65 7.69
CA TRP A 181 -0.48 -15.87 7.42
C TRP A 181 -0.39 -16.18 5.92
N PRO A 182 0.70 -16.79 5.47
CA PRO A 182 0.78 -17.34 4.10
C PRO A 182 -0.33 -18.35 3.83
N TYR A 183 -0.84 -18.35 2.59
CA TYR A 183 -1.99 -19.18 2.21
C TYR A 183 -1.92 -19.59 0.73
N PHE A 184 -2.72 -20.60 0.36
CA PHE A 184 -2.97 -21.00 -1.01
C PHE A 184 -4.34 -20.49 -1.48
N GLY A 185 -4.61 -20.51 -2.79
CA GLY A 185 -5.88 -20.03 -3.34
C GLY A 185 -5.90 -18.52 -3.59
N GLY A 186 -4.76 -17.93 -3.93
CA GLY A 186 -4.66 -16.51 -4.27
C GLY A 186 -5.59 -16.06 -5.38
N GLY A 187 -5.83 -16.92 -6.39
CA GLY A 187 -6.77 -16.64 -7.47
C GLY A 187 -8.23 -16.51 -6.98
N VAL A 188 -8.66 -17.41 -6.10
CA VAL A 188 -9.98 -17.34 -5.46
C VAL A 188 -10.10 -16.06 -4.64
N ARG A 189 -9.06 -15.75 -3.84
CA ARG A 189 -9.07 -14.54 -3.03
C ARG A 189 -9.14 -13.26 -3.85
N ALA A 190 -8.46 -13.19 -4.98
CA ALA A 190 -8.54 -12.05 -5.89
C ALA A 190 -9.96 -11.87 -6.45
N ALA A 191 -10.64 -12.96 -6.82
CA ALA A 191 -12.03 -12.92 -7.27
C ALA A 191 -13.00 -12.44 -6.15
N GLU A 192 -12.80 -12.90 -4.91
CA GLU A 192 -13.57 -12.42 -3.74
C GLU A 192 -13.41 -10.92 -3.52
N LEU A 193 -12.17 -10.38 -3.65
CA LEU A 193 -11.90 -8.96 -3.49
C LEU A 193 -12.54 -8.13 -4.62
N ILE A 194 -12.55 -8.62 -5.86
CA ILE A 194 -13.28 -7.99 -6.96
C ILE A 194 -14.78 -7.88 -6.62
N GLU A 195 -15.40 -8.97 -6.19
CA GLU A 195 -16.82 -8.98 -5.82
C GLU A 195 -17.11 -8.08 -4.61
N HIS A 196 -16.23 -8.09 -3.60
CA HIS A 196 -16.32 -7.18 -2.46
C HIS A 196 -16.37 -5.70 -2.89
N HIS A 197 -15.47 -5.28 -3.77
CA HIS A 197 -15.46 -3.90 -4.26
C HIS A 197 -16.65 -3.58 -5.18
N ASN A 198 -17.08 -4.52 -6.02
CA ASN A 198 -18.28 -4.36 -6.84
C ASN A 198 -19.53 -4.09 -5.98
N THR A 199 -19.73 -4.89 -4.94
CA THR A 199 -20.82 -4.71 -3.98
C THR A 199 -20.78 -3.32 -3.35
N ARG A 200 -19.58 -2.84 -2.93
CA ARG A 200 -19.42 -1.50 -2.35
C ARG A 200 -19.68 -0.38 -3.35
N LEU A 201 -19.26 -0.55 -4.60
CA LEU A 201 -19.57 0.41 -5.68
C LEU A 201 -21.07 0.48 -5.96
N ASP A 202 -21.80 -0.63 -5.89
CA ASP A 202 -23.26 -0.64 -6.05
C ASP A 202 -23.97 0.08 -4.89
N LEU A 203 -23.50 -0.08 -3.66
CA LEU A 203 -23.98 0.71 -2.52
C LEU A 203 -23.75 2.22 -2.74
N LEU A 204 -22.57 2.61 -3.24
CA LEU A 204 -22.28 4.01 -3.56
C LEU A 204 -23.17 4.56 -4.68
N ARG A 205 -23.40 3.79 -5.75
CA ARG A 205 -24.33 4.16 -6.82
C ARG A 205 -25.74 4.39 -6.27
N GLY A 206 -26.21 3.50 -5.38
CA GLY A 206 -27.47 3.65 -4.67
C GLY A 206 -27.53 4.92 -3.83
N ALA A 207 -26.50 5.19 -3.06
CA ALA A 207 -26.43 6.40 -2.21
C ALA A 207 -26.41 7.71 -3.02
N ALA A 208 -25.83 7.68 -4.23
CA ALA A 208 -25.75 8.83 -5.13
C ALA A 208 -26.96 8.94 -6.09
N ALA A 209 -27.93 8.03 -6.04
CA ALA A 209 -29.06 7.98 -7.00
C ALA A 209 -29.92 9.26 -7.01
N ASN A 210 -29.98 9.97 -5.90
CA ASN A 210 -30.77 11.20 -5.75
C ASN A 210 -29.94 12.51 -5.86
N GLY A 211 -28.67 12.42 -6.23
CA GLY A 211 -27.78 13.55 -6.42
C GLY A 211 -26.35 13.29 -5.96
N PRO A 212 -25.45 14.24 -6.16
CA PRO A 212 -24.05 14.10 -5.80
C PRO A 212 -23.89 14.01 -4.28
N ILE A 213 -22.94 13.16 -3.83
CA ILE A 213 -22.55 13.02 -2.44
C ILE A 213 -21.06 13.38 -2.27
N THR A 214 -20.68 13.89 -1.11
CA THR A 214 -19.26 14.10 -0.78
C THR A 214 -18.57 12.76 -0.48
N THR A 215 -17.23 12.75 -0.48
CA THR A 215 -16.46 11.58 -0.05
C THR A 215 -16.82 11.17 1.39
N ALA A 216 -17.02 12.14 2.29
CA ALA A 216 -17.50 11.88 3.65
C ALA A 216 -18.91 11.25 3.67
N GLY A 217 -19.80 11.68 2.77
CA GLY A 217 -21.12 11.07 2.57
C GLY A 217 -21.02 9.63 2.06
N ALA A 218 -20.13 9.39 1.10
CA ALA A 218 -19.83 8.04 0.59
C ALA A 218 -19.31 7.12 1.70
N MET A 219 -18.38 7.62 2.52
CA MET A 219 -17.85 6.88 3.68
C MET A 219 -18.96 6.46 4.65
N ARG A 220 -19.86 7.38 5.00
CA ARG A 220 -21.03 7.08 5.86
C ARG A 220 -21.97 6.02 5.24
N ALA A 221 -22.14 6.04 3.92
CA ALA A 221 -22.96 5.03 3.23
C ALA A 221 -22.32 3.64 3.19
N LEU A 222 -20.98 3.58 3.14
CA LEU A 222 -20.24 2.31 3.07
C LEU A 222 -19.95 1.70 4.44
N PHE A 223 -19.76 2.53 5.45
CA PHE A 223 -19.43 2.15 6.82
C PHE A 223 -20.51 2.76 7.71
N ALA A 224 -21.67 2.08 7.81
CA ALA A 224 -22.68 2.46 8.78
C ALA A 224 -22.06 2.29 10.17
N PHE A 225 -21.66 3.41 10.76
CA PHE A 225 -21.28 3.45 12.18
C PHE A 225 -22.59 3.60 12.94
N ASP A 226 -23.01 2.55 13.66
CA ASP A 226 -24.05 2.61 14.68
C ASP A 226 -23.55 3.43 15.88
#